data_717bb719d26cac1cb8d988862fb7be2e
#
_entry.id   717bb719d26cac1cb8d988862fb7be2e
#
_cell.length_a   1.000
_cell.length_b   1.000
_cell.length_c   1.000
_cell.angle_alpha   90.00
_cell.angle_beta   90.00
_cell.angle_gamma   90.00
#
_symmetry.space_group_name_H-M   'P 1'
#
loop_
_entity.id
_entity.type
_entity.pdbx_description
1 polymer ?
#
loop_
_entity_poly.entity_id
_entity_poly.type
_entity_poly.pdbx_seq_one_letter_code
_entity_poly.pdbx_strand_id
1 'polypeptide(L)'
;EYGFVAVAAGDGIKQLFTDLGVDNVVSGGQTMNPSTEDILSAIHATAAKRVFVLPNNKNIIMAAEQAANLADRKVYVLQTRTVPQGLSAMLAFDPGLDRKQNMMNMVKAYEKVGTGSVTFAARDSDYEGHNIKKGELLALENGKLSFVDTDLKKTVVKLTHNLVRKSPNRD
;
A
#
# COMPACT_ATOMS: atom_id res chain seq x y z
N GLU A 1 -15.39 -0.35 -15.57
CA GLU A 1 -15.12 -1.22 -14.44
C GLU A 1 -13.62 -1.37 -14.22
N TYR A 2 -13.18 -1.27 -12.97
CA TYR A 2 -11.77 -1.23 -12.60
C TYR A 2 -11.43 -2.38 -11.66
N GLY A 3 -10.21 -2.91 -11.80
CA GLY A 3 -9.65 -3.88 -10.87
C GLY A 3 -8.37 -3.34 -10.25
N PHE A 4 -7.92 -3.98 -9.19
CA PHE A 4 -6.74 -3.55 -8.44
C PHE A 4 -5.85 -4.73 -8.13
N VAL A 5 -4.55 -4.54 -8.36
CA VAL A 5 -3.49 -5.47 -7.97
C VAL A 5 -2.52 -4.70 -7.08
N ALA A 6 -2.19 -5.24 -5.93
CA ALA A 6 -1.22 -4.63 -5.02
C ALA A 6 -0.11 -5.63 -4.68
N VAL A 7 1.06 -5.12 -4.35
CA VAL A 7 2.17 -5.91 -3.85
C VAL A 7 2.30 -5.66 -2.34
N ALA A 8 2.37 -6.72 -1.56
CA ALA A 8 2.51 -6.61 -0.12
C ALA A 8 3.13 -7.87 0.46
N ALA A 9 3.80 -7.73 1.60
CA ALA A 9 4.34 -8.84 2.37
C ALA A 9 3.57 -9.00 3.68
N GLY A 10 3.32 -10.24 4.06
CA GLY A 10 2.62 -10.56 5.30
C GLY A 10 1.10 -10.66 5.12
N ASP A 11 0.51 -11.65 5.79
CA ASP A 11 -0.90 -11.97 5.62
C ASP A 11 -1.82 -10.84 6.10
N GLY A 12 -1.44 -10.15 7.17
CA GLY A 12 -2.23 -9.05 7.71
C GLY A 12 -2.33 -7.87 6.74
N ILE A 13 -1.22 -7.49 6.12
CA ILE A 13 -1.20 -6.40 5.14
C ILE A 13 -1.96 -6.80 3.88
N LYS A 14 -1.79 -8.04 3.42
CA LYS A 14 -2.54 -8.55 2.26
C LYS A 14 -4.05 -8.50 2.50
N GLN A 15 -4.47 -8.93 3.68
CA GLN A 15 -5.89 -8.90 4.06
C GLN A 15 -6.42 -7.47 4.08
N LEU A 16 -5.63 -6.54 4.57
CA LEU A 16 -6.01 -5.13 4.60
C LEU A 16 -6.27 -4.59 3.19
N PHE A 17 -5.40 -4.88 2.23
CA PHE A 17 -5.61 -4.47 0.85
C PHE A 17 -6.86 -5.13 0.25
N THR A 18 -7.07 -6.40 0.53
CA THR A 18 -8.29 -7.12 0.09
C THR A 18 -9.54 -6.46 0.66
N ASP A 19 -9.52 -6.10 1.94
CA ASP A 19 -10.64 -5.42 2.60
C ASP A 19 -10.94 -4.05 1.99
N LEU A 20 -9.94 -3.39 1.43
CA LEU A 20 -10.09 -2.08 0.77
C LEU A 20 -10.53 -2.19 -0.70
N GLY A 21 -10.66 -3.39 -1.23
CA GLY A 21 -11.15 -3.61 -2.58
C GLY A 21 -10.10 -4.06 -3.60
N VAL A 22 -8.90 -4.42 -3.16
CA VAL A 22 -7.89 -4.99 -4.05
C VAL A 22 -8.29 -6.42 -4.41
N ASP A 23 -8.29 -6.72 -5.71
CA ASP A 23 -8.75 -8.01 -6.22
C ASP A 23 -7.69 -9.11 -6.04
N ASN A 24 -6.43 -8.79 -6.28
CA ASN A 24 -5.32 -9.75 -6.15
C ASN A 24 -4.13 -9.07 -5.49
N VAL A 25 -3.53 -9.75 -4.52
CA VAL A 25 -2.33 -9.27 -3.83
C VAL A 25 -1.17 -10.20 -4.15
N VAL A 26 -0.10 -9.63 -4.70
CA VAL A 26 1.13 -10.35 -5.01
C VAL A 26 2.08 -10.27 -3.82
N SER A 27 2.64 -11.41 -3.42
CA SER A 27 3.59 -11.43 -2.30
C SER A 27 4.93 -10.82 -2.68
N GLY A 28 5.42 -9.91 -1.85
CA GLY A 28 6.74 -9.31 -2.04
C GLY A 28 6.89 -7.97 -1.34
N GLY A 29 8.09 -7.43 -1.39
CA GLY A 29 8.35 -6.06 -0.94
C GLY A 29 9.39 -5.86 0.15
N GLN A 30 9.76 -6.86 0.93
CA GLN A 30 10.80 -6.71 1.95
C GLN A 30 12.10 -7.40 1.54
N THR A 31 12.10 -8.72 1.53
CA THR A 31 13.29 -9.51 1.21
C THR A 31 13.21 -10.16 -0.16
N MET A 32 12.04 -10.11 -0.78
CA MET A 32 11.80 -10.78 -2.06
C MET A 32 10.92 -9.91 -2.94
N ASN A 33 11.41 -9.59 -4.13
CA ASN A 33 10.65 -8.83 -5.11
C ASN A 33 9.93 -9.81 -6.04
N PRO A 34 8.65 -9.59 -6.34
CA PRO A 34 7.95 -10.41 -7.33
C PRO A 34 8.53 -10.17 -8.71
N SER A 35 8.47 -11.18 -9.56
CA SER A 35 8.88 -11.05 -10.96
C SER A 35 7.81 -10.29 -11.75
N THR A 36 8.20 -9.82 -12.94
CA THR A 36 7.25 -9.25 -13.90
C THR A 36 6.12 -10.25 -14.21
N GLU A 37 6.44 -11.53 -14.32
CA GLU A 37 5.44 -12.58 -14.59
C GLU A 37 4.46 -12.77 -13.44
N ASP A 38 4.92 -12.66 -12.19
CA ASP A 38 4.04 -12.76 -11.02
C ASP A 38 2.99 -11.65 -11.03
N ILE A 39 3.42 -10.43 -11.34
CA ILE A 39 2.52 -9.27 -11.42
C ILE A 39 1.58 -9.42 -12.62
N LEU A 40 2.10 -9.86 -13.77
CA LEU A 40 1.31 -10.07 -14.97
C LEU A 40 0.22 -11.13 -14.75
N SER A 41 0.56 -12.23 -14.07
CA SER A 41 -0.40 -13.27 -13.73
C SER A 41 -1.53 -12.75 -12.85
N ALA A 42 -1.21 -11.90 -11.88
CA ALA A 42 -2.22 -11.28 -11.02
C ALA A 42 -3.12 -10.33 -11.81
N ILE A 43 -2.57 -9.57 -12.75
CA ILE A 43 -3.34 -8.70 -13.65
C ILE A 43 -4.31 -9.54 -14.47
N HIS A 44 -3.85 -10.64 -15.06
CA HIS A 44 -4.68 -11.52 -15.89
C HIS A 44 -5.74 -12.28 -15.08
N ALA A 45 -5.47 -12.53 -13.79
CA ALA A 45 -6.44 -13.15 -12.89
C ALA A 45 -7.53 -12.18 -12.42
N THR A 46 -7.36 -10.89 -12.68
CA THR A 46 -8.32 -9.86 -12.27
C THR A 46 -9.40 -9.70 -13.32
N ALA A 47 -10.66 -9.84 -12.93
CA ALA A 47 -11.81 -9.78 -13.84
C ALA A 47 -12.21 -8.33 -14.13
N ALA A 48 -11.33 -7.57 -14.77
CA ALA A 48 -11.59 -6.18 -15.12
C ALA A 48 -10.83 -5.80 -16.39
N LYS A 49 -11.38 -4.90 -17.17
CA LYS A 49 -10.74 -4.42 -18.41
C LYS A 49 -9.66 -3.38 -18.16
N ARG A 50 -9.71 -2.72 -17.03
CA ARG A 50 -8.76 -1.70 -16.60
C ARG A 50 -8.29 -2.04 -15.20
N VAL A 51 -6.99 -2.11 -15.02
CA VAL A 51 -6.38 -2.53 -13.75
C VAL A 51 -5.40 -1.48 -13.27
N PHE A 52 -5.54 -1.10 -12.01
CA PHE A 52 -4.55 -0.29 -11.30
C PHE A 52 -3.60 -1.20 -10.55
N VAL A 53 -2.30 -0.94 -10.65
CA VAL A 53 -1.28 -1.68 -9.92
C VAL A 53 -0.61 -0.77 -8.90
N LEU A 54 -0.53 -1.26 -7.66
CA LEU A 54 0.09 -0.56 -6.55
C LEU A 54 1.34 -1.36 -6.13
N PRO A 55 2.53 -0.98 -6.64
CA PRO A 55 3.77 -1.72 -6.35
C PRO A 55 4.21 -1.62 -4.88
N ASN A 56 3.95 -0.49 -4.24
CA ASN A 56 4.24 -0.23 -2.82
C ASN A 56 5.72 -0.39 -2.44
N ASN A 57 6.60 -0.35 -3.42
CA ASN A 57 8.04 -0.45 -3.22
C ASN A 57 8.75 0.08 -4.48
N LYS A 58 9.71 0.98 -4.29
CA LYS A 58 10.43 1.60 -5.41
C LYS A 58 11.14 0.56 -6.30
N ASN A 59 11.57 -0.56 -5.72
CA ASN A 59 12.29 -1.60 -6.45
C ASN A 59 11.36 -2.49 -7.29
N ILE A 60 10.05 -2.38 -7.09
CA ILE A 60 9.03 -3.18 -7.78
C ILE A 60 8.36 -2.39 -8.91
N ILE A 61 8.46 -1.07 -8.88
CA ILE A 61 7.80 -0.21 -9.88
C ILE A 61 8.16 -0.60 -11.31
N MET A 62 9.44 -0.86 -11.58
CA MET A 62 9.90 -1.25 -12.92
C MET A 62 9.26 -2.57 -13.39
N ALA A 63 9.22 -3.57 -12.53
CA ALA A 63 8.60 -4.85 -12.84
C ALA A 63 7.09 -4.68 -13.11
N ALA A 64 6.43 -3.81 -12.34
CA ALA A 64 5.02 -3.49 -12.53
C ALA A 64 4.78 -2.80 -13.89
N GLU A 65 5.64 -1.88 -14.28
CA GLU A 65 5.56 -1.21 -15.57
C GLU A 65 5.80 -2.17 -16.74
N GLN A 66 6.74 -3.09 -16.60
CA GLN A 66 6.97 -4.12 -17.60
C GLN A 66 5.76 -5.04 -17.73
N ALA A 67 5.16 -5.46 -16.62
CA ALA A 67 3.94 -6.25 -16.63
C ALA A 67 2.79 -5.49 -17.31
N ALA A 68 2.67 -4.21 -17.06
CA ALA A 68 1.65 -3.37 -17.69
C ALA A 68 1.80 -3.36 -19.21
N ASN A 69 3.03 -3.28 -19.71
CA ASN A 69 3.31 -3.28 -21.14
C ASN A 69 3.00 -4.64 -21.80
N LEU A 70 3.10 -5.71 -21.05
CA LEU A 70 2.86 -7.08 -21.56
C LEU A 70 1.40 -7.52 -21.40
N ALA A 71 0.60 -6.78 -20.64
CA ALA A 71 -0.78 -7.17 -20.33
C ALA A 71 -1.68 -7.09 -21.57
N ASP A 72 -2.74 -7.89 -21.55
CA ASP A 72 -3.76 -7.94 -22.61
C ASP A 72 -4.87 -6.89 -22.42
N ARG A 73 -4.70 -5.98 -21.48
CA ARG A 73 -5.68 -4.96 -21.10
C ARG A 73 -4.98 -3.68 -20.68
N LYS A 74 -5.77 -2.63 -20.41
CA LYS A 74 -5.21 -1.37 -19.96
C LYS A 74 -4.81 -1.45 -18.49
N VAL A 75 -3.55 -1.16 -18.21
CA VAL A 75 -2.99 -1.21 -16.86
C VAL A 75 -2.35 0.14 -16.53
N TYR A 76 -2.67 0.63 -15.34
CA TYR A 76 -2.15 1.90 -14.83
C TYR A 76 -1.33 1.62 -13.58
N VAL A 77 -0.02 1.86 -13.65
CA VAL A 77 0.87 1.67 -12.53
C VAL A 77 0.94 2.97 -11.72
N LEU A 78 0.54 2.89 -10.46
CA LEU A 78 0.71 3.99 -9.52
C LEU A 78 2.12 3.93 -8.94
N GLN A 79 2.75 5.08 -8.74
CA GLN A 79 4.15 5.14 -8.28
C GLN A 79 4.24 5.08 -6.76
N THR A 80 3.50 4.16 -6.16
CA THR A 80 3.53 3.98 -4.70
C THR A 80 4.82 3.28 -4.28
N ARG A 81 5.49 3.82 -3.28
CA ARG A 81 6.80 3.35 -2.80
C ARG A 81 6.72 2.69 -1.44
N THR A 82 5.59 2.81 -0.77
CA THR A 82 5.36 2.27 0.56
C THR A 82 3.94 1.73 0.67
N VAL A 83 3.73 0.86 1.65
CA VAL A 83 2.39 0.34 1.94
C VAL A 83 1.41 1.47 2.33
N PRO A 84 1.76 2.41 3.21
CA PRO A 84 0.86 3.53 3.51
C PRO A 84 0.45 4.34 2.29
N GLN A 85 1.36 4.55 1.34
CA GLN A 85 1.03 5.21 0.09
C GLN A 85 -0.01 4.41 -0.70
N GLY A 86 0.18 3.09 -0.81
CA GLY A 86 -0.78 2.22 -1.48
C GLY A 86 -2.16 2.25 -0.83
N LEU A 87 -2.21 2.23 0.49
CA LEU A 87 -3.46 2.31 1.24
C LEU A 87 -4.15 3.65 1.02
N SER A 88 -3.39 4.74 1.04
CA SER A 88 -3.92 6.08 0.80
C SER A 88 -4.51 6.19 -0.61
N ALA A 89 -3.84 5.62 -1.60
CA ALA A 89 -4.35 5.59 -2.97
C ALA A 89 -5.69 4.83 -3.04
N MET A 90 -5.79 3.67 -2.40
CA MET A 90 -7.03 2.89 -2.38
C MET A 90 -8.18 3.66 -1.72
N LEU A 91 -7.90 4.38 -0.65
CA LEU A 91 -8.92 5.17 0.05
C LEU A 91 -9.42 6.35 -0.79
N ALA A 92 -8.62 6.84 -1.72
CA ALA A 92 -8.97 7.95 -2.58
C ALA A 92 -9.75 7.54 -3.83
N PHE A 93 -9.82 6.25 -4.14
CA PHE A 93 -10.55 5.78 -5.31
C PHE A 93 -12.05 5.92 -5.12
N ASP A 94 -12.73 6.47 -6.14
CA ASP A 94 -14.18 6.62 -6.14
C ASP A 94 -14.74 5.98 -7.42
N PRO A 95 -15.51 4.90 -7.30
CA PRO A 95 -16.08 4.24 -8.47
C PRO A 95 -17.06 5.10 -9.27
N GLY A 96 -17.56 6.19 -8.68
CA GLY A 96 -18.45 7.13 -9.36
C GLY A 96 -17.73 8.11 -10.29
N LEU A 97 -16.39 8.15 -10.24
CA LEU A 97 -15.57 9.05 -11.06
C LEU A 97 -14.93 8.30 -12.24
N ASP A 98 -14.52 9.05 -13.26
CA ASP A 98 -13.84 8.45 -14.40
C ASP A 98 -12.37 8.08 -14.06
N ARG A 99 -11.69 7.41 -14.98
CA ARG A 99 -10.31 6.98 -14.81
C ARG A 99 -9.36 8.17 -14.57
N LYS A 100 -9.50 9.22 -15.34
CA LYS A 100 -8.63 10.39 -15.26
C LYS A 100 -8.75 11.07 -13.89
N GLN A 101 -9.96 11.26 -13.41
CA GLN A 101 -10.20 11.87 -12.10
C GLN A 101 -9.67 10.98 -10.96
N ASN A 102 -9.90 9.68 -11.07
CA ASN A 102 -9.36 8.74 -10.07
C ASN A 102 -7.84 8.72 -10.06
N MET A 103 -7.19 8.72 -11.23
CA MET A 103 -5.72 8.80 -11.30
C MET A 103 -5.21 10.05 -10.59
N MET A 104 -5.82 11.20 -10.85
CA MET A 104 -5.42 12.46 -10.20
C MET A 104 -5.61 12.38 -8.68
N ASN A 105 -6.75 11.89 -8.23
CA ASN A 105 -7.05 11.82 -6.80
C ASN A 105 -6.15 10.84 -6.07
N MET A 106 -5.89 9.68 -6.65
CA MET A 106 -5.02 8.66 -6.06
C MET A 106 -3.56 9.15 -6.01
N VAL A 107 -3.07 9.77 -7.07
CA VAL A 107 -1.72 10.34 -7.10
C VAL A 107 -1.56 11.43 -6.04
N LYS A 108 -2.49 12.34 -5.94
CA LYS A 108 -2.47 13.38 -4.90
C LYS A 108 -2.46 12.76 -3.50
N ALA A 109 -3.28 11.72 -3.30
CA ALA A 109 -3.39 11.08 -1.99
C ALA A 109 -2.07 10.45 -1.56
N TYR A 110 -1.43 9.64 -2.43
CA TYR A 110 -0.20 8.97 -2.01
C TYR A 110 1.01 9.92 -1.99
N GLU A 111 1.03 10.97 -2.79
CA GLU A 111 2.12 11.97 -2.73
C GLU A 111 2.11 12.77 -1.43
N LYS A 112 0.96 12.93 -0.80
CA LYS A 112 0.83 13.65 0.46
C LYS A 112 1.21 12.82 1.68
N VAL A 113 1.33 11.50 1.53
CA VAL A 113 1.66 10.62 2.66
C VAL A 113 3.14 10.72 2.97
N GLY A 114 3.46 11.03 4.23
CA GLY A 114 4.82 10.99 4.73
C GLY A 114 5.33 9.56 4.87
N THR A 115 6.61 9.41 5.18
CA THR A 115 7.22 8.10 5.37
C THR A 115 6.72 7.49 6.67
N GLY A 116 6.00 6.38 6.56
CA GLY A 116 5.54 5.61 7.71
C GLY A 116 5.78 4.13 7.51
N SER A 117 5.91 3.40 8.60
CA SER A 117 6.02 1.95 8.56
C SER A 117 5.36 1.30 9.75
N VAL A 118 4.94 0.04 9.57
CA VAL A 118 4.39 -0.79 10.62
C VAL A 118 5.23 -2.05 10.71
N THR A 119 5.67 -2.39 11.90
CA THR A 119 6.46 -3.58 12.14
C THR A 119 6.04 -4.25 13.46
N PHE A 120 6.46 -5.49 13.65
CA PHE A 120 6.21 -6.20 14.91
C PHE A 120 7.41 -6.05 15.84
N ALA A 121 7.13 -5.90 17.12
CA ALA A 121 8.18 -5.93 18.13
C ALA A 121 8.74 -7.35 18.23
N ALA A 122 10.04 -7.52 18.03
CA ALA A 122 10.71 -8.81 18.11
C ALA A 122 10.91 -9.27 19.57
N ARG A 123 10.89 -8.33 20.51
CA ARG A 123 11.10 -8.57 21.92
C ARG A 123 10.48 -7.45 22.75
N ASP A 124 10.30 -7.69 24.04
CA ASP A 124 9.88 -6.64 24.97
C ASP A 124 10.97 -5.57 25.08
N SER A 125 10.58 -4.32 25.06
CA SER A 125 11.52 -3.20 25.22
C SER A 125 10.79 -1.93 25.64
N ASP A 126 11.55 -0.93 26.10
CA ASP A 126 11.07 0.42 26.30
C ASP A 126 11.68 1.32 25.23
N TYR A 127 10.86 2.14 24.61
CA TYR A 127 11.34 3.06 23.59
C TYR A 127 10.54 4.38 23.70
N GLU A 128 11.26 5.46 23.91
CA GLU A 128 10.67 6.81 24.02
C GLU A 128 9.47 6.87 24.97
N GLY A 129 9.55 6.19 26.12
CA GLY A 129 8.48 6.16 27.12
C GLY A 129 7.38 5.14 26.85
N HIS A 130 7.47 4.37 25.78
CA HIS A 130 6.52 3.31 25.47
C HIS A 130 7.03 1.96 25.98
N ASN A 131 6.19 1.25 26.74
CA ASN A 131 6.47 -0.11 27.16
C ASN A 131 5.96 -1.07 26.10
N ILE A 132 6.88 -1.60 25.30
CA ILE A 132 6.56 -2.41 24.14
C ILE A 132 6.70 -3.89 24.48
N LYS A 133 5.67 -4.67 24.16
CA LYS A 133 5.67 -6.12 24.35
C LYS A 133 5.93 -6.83 23.03
N LYS A 134 6.62 -7.97 23.11
CA LYS A 134 6.87 -8.82 21.95
C LYS A 134 5.57 -9.14 21.23
N GLY A 135 5.55 -8.97 19.91
CA GLY A 135 4.40 -9.23 19.06
C GLY A 135 3.46 -8.05 18.85
N GLU A 136 3.64 -6.96 19.59
CA GLU A 136 2.86 -5.76 19.34
C GLU A 136 3.28 -5.09 18.04
N LEU A 137 2.33 -4.40 17.42
CA LEU A 137 2.58 -3.65 16.19
C LEU A 137 3.14 -2.28 16.53
N LEU A 138 4.22 -1.91 15.86
CA LEU A 138 4.87 -0.61 16.00
C LEU A 138 4.61 0.22 14.75
N ALA A 139 4.02 1.38 14.90
CA ALA A 139 3.83 2.33 13.82
C ALA A 139 4.91 3.39 13.87
N LEU A 140 5.68 3.53 12.80
CA LEU A 140 6.79 4.47 12.68
C LEU A 140 6.43 5.54 11.66
N GLU A 141 6.58 6.80 12.06
CA GLU A 141 6.45 7.95 11.17
C GLU A 141 7.83 8.57 11.00
N ASN A 142 8.36 8.56 9.76
CA ASN A 142 9.70 9.07 9.44
C ASN A 142 10.79 8.44 10.32
N GLY A 143 10.64 7.14 10.59
CA GLY A 143 11.59 6.38 11.40
C GLY A 143 11.44 6.51 12.90
N LYS A 144 10.50 7.30 13.38
CA LYS A 144 10.23 7.48 14.82
C LYS A 144 8.96 6.75 15.22
N LEU A 145 8.97 6.18 16.42
CA LEU A 145 7.80 5.49 16.95
C LEU A 145 6.64 6.50 17.14
N SER A 146 5.50 6.19 16.54
CA SER A 146 4.31 7.01 16.65
C SER A 146 3.32 6.43 17.66
N PHE A 147 2.99 5.15 17.54
CA PHE A 147 2.09 4.46 18.45
C PHE A 147 2.29 2.95 18.39
N VAL A 148 1.70 2.25 19.36
CA VAL A 148 1.77 0.79 19.48
C VAL A 148 0.34 0.25 19.56
N ASP A 149 0.04 -0.83 18.82
CA ASP A 149 -1.29 -1.44 18.82
C ASP A 149 -1.16 -2.95 18.54
N THR A 150 -2.21 -3.68 18.84
CA THR A 150 -2.33 -5.11 18.54
C THR A 150 -3.23 -5.36 17.32
N ASP A 151 -3.98 -4.38 16.87
CA ASP A 151 -4.89 -4.47 15.72
C ASP A 151 -4.24 -3.85 14.49
N LEU A 152 -3.85 -4.69 13.53
CA LEU A 152 -3.15 -4.25 12.33
C LEU A 152 -3.97 -3.24 11.53
N LYS A 153 -5.26 -3.49 11.33
CA LYS A 153 -6.12 -2.61 10.52
C LYS A 153 -6.20 -1.22 11.15
N LYS A 154 -6.47 -1.15 12.44
CA LYS A 154 -6.50 0.13 13.17
C LYS A 154 -5.16 0.82 13.14
N THR A 155 -4.06 0.06 13.30
CA THR A 155 -2.70 0.60 13.29
C THR A 155 -2.39 1.26 11.97
N VAL A 156 -2.66 0.59 10.86
CA VAL A 156 -2.36 1.12 9.53
C VAL A 156 -3.25 2.31 9.18
N VAL A 157 -4.54 2.22 9.45
CA VAL A 157 -5.48 3.33 9.19
C VAL A 157 -5.11 4.55 10.00
N LYS A 158 -4.80 4.39 11.29
CA LYS A 158 -4.40 5.49 12.17
C LYS A 158 -3.08 6.11 11.71
N LEU A 159 -2.09 5.31 11.33
CA LEU A 159 -0.81 5.80 10.80
C LEU A 159 -1.03 6.60 9.52
N THR A 160 -1.79 6.08 8.58
CA THR A 160 -2.11 6.76 7.32
C THR A 160 -2.81 8.10 7.60
N HIS A 161 -3.80 8.10 8.49
CA HIS A 161 -4.53 9.30 8.87
C HIS A 161 -3.60 10.36 9.50
N ASN A 162 -2.71 9.97 10.40
CA ASN A 162 -1.75 10.87 11.04
C ASN A 162 -0.79 11.49 10.02
N LEU A 163 -0.30 10.71 9.08
CA LEU A 163 0.60 11.19 8.02
C LEU A 163 -0.10 12.23 7.12
N VAL A 164 -1.34 11.95 6.72
CA VAL A 164 -2.15 12.87 5.91
C VAL A 164 -2.41 14.17 6.67
N ARG A 165 -2.79 14.07 7.94
CA ARG A 165 -3.08 15.24 8.79
C ARG A 165 -1.87 16.16 8.95
N LYS A 166 -0.66 15.61 9.01
CA LYS A 166 0.59 16.37 9.16
C LYS A 166 1.13 16.91 7.84
N SER A 167 0.56 16.52 6.71
CA SER A 167 0.99 17.00 5.41
C SER A 167 0.64 18.48 5.24
N PRO A 168 1.57 19.34 4.80
CA PRO A 168 1.30 20.77 4.62
C PRO A 168 0.32 21.06 3.49
N ASN A 169 0.14 20.15 2.53
CA ASN A 169 -0.70 20.35 1.34
C ASN A 169 -1.87 19.35 1.29
N ARG A 170 -2.41 18.99 2.42
CA ARG A 170 -3.44 17.95 2.52
C ARG A 170 -4.84 18.36 2.10
N ASP A 171 -5.04 19.53 1.66
CA ASP A 171 -6.36 20.06 1.28
C ASP A 171 -7.07 19.25 0.22
#